data_f024e1aae3c9cd2551778e68a4502bf5
#
_entry.id   f024e1aae3c9cd2551778e68a4502bf5
#
_cell.length_a   1.000
_cell.length_b   1.000
_cell.length_c   1.000
_cell.angle_alpha   90.00
_cell.angle_beta   90.00
_cell.angle_gamma   90.00
#
_symmetry.space_group_name_H-M   'P 1'
#
loop_
_entity.id
_entity.type
_entity.pdbx_description
1 polymer ?
#
loop_
_entity_poly.entity_id
_entity_poly.type
_entity_poly.pdbx_seq_one_letter_code
_entity_poly.pdbx_strand_id
1 'polypeptide(L)'
;MYSKKISIILLIIFSLPLITSCNKDYYSVGMEILDQQFQDLKSETFPIFSYQESLDKVQTNNLSNVHLGVFNDNVFGQTKSSFISQLDVFSLQNFGDFSQTEETEGSLTNIRVINEQEELTAVYLDLPFFNNTNDSDNDGVIDIYDVDPIDPLSDSDNDGLSDIIELQAGTNPLSSDSDNDGILDPSDTDNETYNVESQVYEIDSVFGNRNAEFDLKVYELTYYLSSLDPANNFESLKEYFSDDDFYKRGNYGKILHDERVSLNFEEVPVLFTEDDPTTDPDELTQVNYFETPRIRIPLDTQYFQRYIINMEGSDQLVNQANFNNYFKGLIVRAENFSDDLYMMLDIFNARVVLDYNYNYYNTNGTDDVSDDIIEKKNKSNIIPLGGVTINLYDHVNYDQKILAEVNSSSENIPSEKIYLNGSKFISKLKLFSNDNSISSELSSFKAKDVLINEASLILYLDEDIRPSSYKFLPERLYIYSYDNGEPIEDYLKDFSIDFSPTAVNSDKFRFGGLLQYDSSNTPTSYKFNITNHVSNIVRYDSLNIDLGLTTNSNIDDITMRNGYLPNMKRISLPSSSISLPFPVSLFGSNPDQSNLSKRIKLEVLYTEY
;
A
#
# COMPACT_ATOMS: atom_id res chain seq x y z
N MET A 1 63.87 21.30 6.19
CA MET A 1 63.20 20.08 6.72
C MET A 1 62.17 20.36 7.80
N TYR A 2 62.22 21.47 8.51
CA TYR A 2 61.24 21.86 9.55
C TYR A 2 59.95 22.47 9.02
N SER A 3 59.96 23.15 7.86
CA SER A 3 58.78 23.81 7.31
C SER A 3 57.70 22.85 6.75
N LYS A 4 58.12 21.70 6.18
CA LYS A 4 57.17 20.66 5.71
C LYS A 4 56.47 19.90 6.85
N LYS A 5 57.12 19.74 8.02
CA LYS A 5 56.50 19.10 9.18
C LYS A 5 55.45 19.98 9.85
N ILE A 6 55.63 21.30 9.83
CA ILE A 6 54.63 22.26 10.38
C ILE A 6 53.41 22.35 9.47
N SER A 7 53.56 22.31 8.13
CA SER A 7 52.45 22.28 7.21
C SER A 7 51.58 21.02 7.32
N ILE A 8 52.18 19.86 7.53
CA ILE A 8 51.45 18.59 7.73
C ILE A 8 50.71 18.58 9.07
N ILE A 9 51.29 19.14 10.12
CA ILE A 9 50.63 19.24 11.44
C ILE A 9 49.45 20.24 11.37
N LEU A 10 49.59 21.37 10.64
CA LEU A 10 48.51 22.33 10.43
C LEU A 10 47.39 21.74 9.58
N LEU A 11 47.69 20.89 8.57
CA LEU A 11 46.69 20.22 7.75
C LEU A 11 45.91 19.16 8.57
N ILE A 12 46.58 18.42 9.45
CA ILE A 12 45.97 17.43 10.34
C ILE A 12 45.07 18.12 11.40
N ILE A 13 45.46 19.29 11.90
CA ILE A 13 44.67 20.04 12.88
C ILE A 13 43.43 20.70 12.21
N PHE A 14 43.49 21.00 10.91
CA PHE A 14 42.33 21.55 10.17
C PHE A 14 41.36 20.47 9.66
N SER A 15 41.83 19.22 9.52
CA SER A 15 40.96 18.10 9.08
C SER A 15 40.25 17.38 10.25
N LEU A 16 40.64 17.58 11.52
CA LEU A 16 40.00 16.96 12.68
C LEU A 16 38.53 17.43 12.96
N PRO A 17 38.11 18.65 12.63
CA PRO A 17 36.69 19.03 12.81
C PRO A 17 35.72 18.52 11.73
N LEU A 18 36.20 17.92 10.65
CA LEU A 18 35.36 17.42 9.58
C LEU A 18 34.85 15.96 9.77
N ILE A 19 35.30 15.29 10.83
CA ILE A 19 34.90 13.90 11.13
C ILE A 19 33.91 13.81 12.31
N THR A 20 33.51 14.94 12.89
CA THR A 20 32.35 14.94 13.78
C THR A 20 31.09 15.23 12.96
N SER A 21 30.63 14.25 12.22
CA SER A 21 29.24 14.17 11.81
C SER A 21 28.40 14.14 13.09
N CYS A 22 27.83 15.28 13.45
CA CYS A 22 26.85 15.37 14.51
C CYS A 22 25.61 14.60 14.06
N ASN A 23 25.45 13.37 14.53
CA ASN A 23 24.13 12.86 14.83
C ASN A 23 23.56 13.75 15.96
N LYS A 24 23.09 14.92 15.61
CA LYS A 24 22.23 15.69 16.49
C LYS A 24 20.83 15.19 16.26
N ASP A 25 20.28 14.51 17.25
CA ASP A 25 18.84 14.35 17.37
C ASP A 25 18.18 15.69 16.99
N TYR A 26 17.34 15.68 15.98
CA TYR A 26 16.60 16.87 15.50
C TYR A 26 15.79 17.56 16.61
N TYR A 27 15.59 16.85 17.72
CA TYR A 27 14.93 17.35 18.93
C TYR A 27 15.83 18.22 19.82
N SER A 28 17.15 18.21 19.66
CA SER A 28 18.07 18.98 20.51
C SER A 28 18.37 20.40 20.01
N VAL A 29 18.10 20.71 18.73
CA VAL A 29 18.41 22.02 18.16
C VAL A 29 17.60 23.17 18.76
N GLY A 30 16.38 22.87 19.29
CA GLY A 30 15.58 23.83 20.06
C GLY A 30 16.03 23.95 21.52
N MET A 31 16.53 22.89 22.12
CA MET A 31 16.92 22.86 23.56
C MET A 31 18.22 23.62 23.84
N GLU A 32 19.23 23.54 22.98
CA GLU A 32 20.49 24.29 23.18
C GLU A 32 20.33 25.82 23.09
N ILE A 33 19.35 26.30 22.33
CA ILE A 33 19.03 27.75 22.26
C ILE A 33 18.17 28.15 23.47
N LEU A 34 17.43 27.21 24.05
CA LEU A 34 16.54 27.45 25.19
C LEU A 34 17.28 27.37 26.56
N ASP A 35 18.40 26.66 26.63
CA ASP A 35 19.15 26.44 27.88
C ASP A 35 19.66 27.75 28.54
N GLN A 36 19.71 28.86 27.82
CA GLN A 36 20.10 30.16 28.35
C GLN A 36 18.92 31.10 28.73
N GLN A 37 17.69 30.77 28.35
CA GLN A 37 16.51 31.65 28.61
C GLN A 37 15.34 31.01 29.38
N PHE A 38 15.30 29.70 29.56
CA PHE A 38 14.18 28.99 30.18
C PHE A 38 14.62 28.23 31.45
N GLN A 39 14.81 28.92 32.54
CA GLN A 39 15.08 28.29 33.85
C GLN A 39 13.86 27.59 34.46
N ASP A 40 12.68 27.59 33.78
CA ASP A 40 11.40 27.13 34.33
C ASP A 40 10.68 26.07 33.49
N LEU A 41 11.37 25.38 32.57
CA LEU A 41 10.77 24.27 31.83
C LEU A 41 10.62 23.05 32.73
N LYS A 42 9.39 22.64 32.96
CA LYS A 42 9.01 21.52 33.84
C LYS A 42 8.47 20.36 32.99
N SER A 43 8.66 19.14 33.48
CA SER A 43 8.10 17.93 32.88
C SER A 43 7.20 17.23 33.91
N GLU A 44 6.04 16.79 33.47
CA GLU A 44 5.12 15.99 34.29
C GLU A 44 4.53 14.86 33.45
N THR A 45 4.36 13.68 34.03
CA THR A 45 3.80 12.52 33.37
C THR A 45 2.40 12.24 33.89
N PHE A 46 1.43 12.11 32.98
CA PHE A 46 0.05 11.86 33.34
C PHE A 46 -0.38 10.44 32.94
N PRO A 47 -1.32 9.86 33.71
CA PRO A 47 -1.83 8.53 33.41
C PRO A 47 -2.72 8.55 32.17
N ILE A 48 -2.70 7.42 31.49
CA ILE A 48 -3.61 7.10 30.39
C ILE A 48 -4.32 5.81 30.76
N PHE A 49 -5.61 5.76 30.55
CA PHE A 49 -6.39 4.54 30.63
C PHE A 49 -6.55 3.97 29.23
N SER A 50 -6.18 2.69 29.04
CA SER A 50 -6.36 1.98 27.78
C SER A 50 -7.17 0.72 27.97
N TYR A 51 -8.01 0.37 27.01
CA TYR A 51 -8.63 -0.93 26.95
C TYR A 51 -8.79 -1.43 25.52
N GLN A 52 -8.85 -2.74 25.39
CA GLN A 52 -8.81 -3.47 24.14
C GLN A 52 -10.22 -3.72 23.63
N GLU A 53 -10.44 -3.57 22.31
CA GLU A 53 -11.66 -3.97 21.61
C GLU A 53 -11.35 -4.91 20.46
N SER A 54 -12.22 -5.89 20.23
CA SER A 54 -12.17 -6.74 19.05
C SER A 54 -13.29 -6.40 18.09
N LEU A 55 -13.01 -6.51 16.80
CA LEU A 55 -13.96 -6.32 15.73
C LEU A 55 -14.55 -7.67 15.32
N ASP A 56 -15.85 -7.70 15.09
CA ASP A 56 -16.53 -8.85 14.49
C ASP A 56 -16.31 -8.86 12.98
N LYS A 57 -16.57 -7.71 12.37
CA LYS A 57 -16.34 -7.46 10.95
C LYS A 57 -16.06 -5.99 10.65
N VAL A 58 -15.41 -5.72 9.55
CA VAL A 58 -15.07 -4.38 9.07
C VAL A 58 -15.52 -4.19 7.63
N GLN A 59 -15.91 -2.97 7.29
CA GLN A 59 -16.27 -2.60 5.93
C GLN A 59 -15.02 -2.56 5.06
N THR A 60 -14.99 -3.37 3.99
CA THR A 60 -13.81 -3.56 3.13
C THR A 60 -14.07 -3.26 1.67
N ASN A 61 -15.26 -2.79 1.31
CA ASN A 61 -15.50 -2.45 -0.09
C ASN A 61 -14.77 -1.16 -0.48
N ASN A 62 -14.21 -1.19 -1.68
CA ASN A 62 -13.53 -0.05 -2.32
C ASN A 62 -12.42 0.54 -1.45
N LEU A 63 -11.56 -0.29 -0.88
CA LEU A 63 -10.28 0.11 -0.31
C LEU A 63 -9.30 0.44 -1.45
N SER A 64 -8.22 1.14 -1.12
CA SER A 64 -7.18 1.56 -2.09
C SER A 64 -6.36 0.40 -2.65
N ASN A 65 -6.42 -0.76 -2.02
CA ASN A 65 -5.72 -1.98 -2.42
C ASN A 65 -6.61 -3.21 -2.26
N VAL A 66 -6.23 -4.30 -2.93
CA VAL A 66 -6.81 -5.62 -2.69
C VAL A 66 -5.75 -6.56 -2.13
N HIS A 67 -6.19 -7.47 -1.29
CA HIS A 67 -5.32 -8.37 -0.55
C HIS A 67 -5.49 -9.81 -1.01
N LEU A 68 -4.38 -10.50 -1.18
CA LEU A 68 -4.34 -11.91 -1.55
C LEU A 68 -3.21 -12.62 -0.81
N GLY A 69 -3.49 -13.72 -0.12
CA GLY A 69 -2.43 -14.48 0.51
C GLY A 69 -2.71 -15.01 1.90
N VAL A 70 -1.67 -15.48 2.55
CA VAL A 70 -1.66 -15.98 3.93
C VAL A 70 -0.49 -15.38 4.69
N PHE A 71 -0.76 -14.97 5.91
CA PHE A 71 0.23 -14.48 6.86
C PHE A 71 0.03 -15.19 8.19
N ASN A 72 1.09 -15.80 8.73
CA ASN A 72 1.09 -16.45 10.04
C ASN A 72 1.89 -15.63 11.05
N ASP A 73 1.30 -15.39 12.19
CA ASP A 73 1.95 -14.78 13.34
C ASP A 73 1.75 -15.66 14.58
N ASN A 74 2.79 -15.79 15.39
CA ASN A 74 2.76 -16.68 16.56
C ASN A 74 1.75 -16.27 17.63
N VAL A 75 1.34 -15.00 17.63
CA VAL A 75 0.44 -14.39 18.62
C VAL A 75 -0.90 -14.05 17.99
N PHE A 76 -0.86 -13.38 16.84
CA PHE A 76 -2.05 -12.96 16.10
C PHE A 76 -2.65 -14.05 15.22
N GLY A 77 -2.06 -15.24 15.23
CA GLY A 77 -2.57 -16.39 14.48
C GLY A 77 -2.39 -16.23 12.98
N GLN A 78 -3.34 -16.74 12.21
CA GLN A 78 -3.28 -16.73 10.75
C GLN A 78 -4.32 -15.77 10.17
N THR A 79 -3.88 -14.91 9.29
CA THR A 79 -4.73 -14.10 8.43
C THR A 79 -4.68 -14.64 7.00
N LYS A 80 -5.85 -14.93 6.41
CA LYS A 80 -6.02 -15.28 5.00
C LYS A 80 -6.81 -14.19 4.31
N SER A 81 -6.37 -13.83 3.12
CA SER A 81 -7.04 -12.84 2.28
C SER A 81 -7.40 -13.38 0.92
N SER A 82 -8.53 -12.93 0.41
CA SER A 82 -8.98 -13.05 -0.96
C SER A 82 -9.83 -11.82 -1.31
N PHE A 83 -10.15 -11.62 -2.59
CA PHE A 83 -10.95 -10.47 -2.95
C PHE A 83 -11.97 -10.78 -4.04
N ILE A 84 -12.92 -9.88 -4.18
CA ILE A 84 -13.96 -9.89 -5.20
C ILE A 84 -13.91 -8.55 -5.88
N SER A 85 -14.08 -8.52 -7.22
CA SER A 85 -14.15 -7.27 -7.98
C SER A 85 -15.13 -7.38 -9.13
N GLN A 86 -15.83 -6.29 -9.40
CA GLN A 86 -16.50 -6.07 -10.68
C GLN A 86 -15.47 -5.65 -11.73
N LEU A 87 -15.91 -5.56 -12.98
CA LEU A 87 -15.17 -4.98 -14.10
C LEU A 87 -15.86 -3.69 -14.52
N ASP A 88 -15.04 -2.70 -14.93
CA ASP A 88 -15.55 -1.40 -15.37
C ASP A 88 -15.57 -1.28 -16.90
N VAL A 89 -16.76 -1.10 -17.45
CA VAL A 89 -17.01 -0.85 -18.87
C VAL A 89 -17.52 0.58 -19.02
N PHE A 90 -16.63 1.52 -19.27
CA PHE A 90 -16.96 2.96 -19.30
C PHE A 90 -17.76 3.41 -20.53
N SER A 91 -17.72 2.63 -21.63
CA SER A 91 -18.37 2.95 -22.89
C SER A 91 -18.83 1.69 -23.60
N LEU A 92 -19.60 1.88 -24.69
CA LEU A 92 -19.90 0.80 -25.62
C LEU A 92 -18.60 0.11 -26.07
N GLN A 93 -18.57 -1.21 -25.90
CA GLN A 93 -17.42 -2.00 -26.31
C GLN A 93 -17.54 -2.33 -27.81
N ASN A 94 -16.55 -1.91 -28.58
CA ASN A 94 -16.35 -2.33 -29.97
C ASN A 94 -15.01 -3.08 -30.04
N PHE A 95 -15.01 -4.13 -30.81
CA PHE A 95 -13.81 -4.92 -31.10
C PHE A 95 -13.52 -4.76 -32.60
N GLY A 96 -12.25 -4.82 -33.02
CA GLY A 96 -11.89 -4.51 -34.40
C GLY A 96 -11.92 -3.01 -34.73
N ASP A 97 -12.25 -2.65 -35.95
CA ASP A 97 -12.31 -1.28 -36.49
C ASP A 97 -13.73 -0.81 -36.74
N PHE A 98 -14.68 -1.72 -36.90
CA PHE A 98 -16.08 -1.44 -37.12
C PHE A 98 -16.92 -1.82 -35.88
N SER A 99 -18.01 -1.12 -35.63
CA SER A 99 -19.01 -1.57 -34.69
C SER A 99 -19.88 -2.67 -35.34
N GLN A 100 -20.49 -3.52 -34.53
CA GLN A 100 -21.39 -4.59 -35.02
C GLN A 100 -22.53 -4.07 -35.91
N THR A 101 -22.98 -2.82 -35.67
CA THR A 101 -23.99 -2.16 -36.55
C THR A 101 -23.38 -1.81 -37.91
N GLU A 102 -22.17 -1.27 -37.93
CA GLU A 102 -21.47 -0.97 -39.19
C GLU A 102 -21.21 -2.24 -39.98
N GLU A 103 -20.76 -3.32 -39.37
CA GLU A 103 -20.56 -4.61 -40.03
C GLU A 103 -21.84 -5.16 -40.66
N THR A 104 -22.96 -5.07 -39.97
CA THR A 104 -24.23 -5.62 -40.44
C THR A 104 -24.93 -4.73 -41.48
N GLU A 105 -24.96 -3.41 -41.27
CA GLU A 105 -25.66 -2.46 -42.13
C GLU A 105 -24.73 -1.82 -43.17
N GLY A 106 -23.48 -1.48 -42.78
CA GLY A 106 -22.52 -0.84 -43.66
C GLY A 106 -22.03 -1.77 -44.76
N SER A 107 -21.86 -3.06 -44.48
CA SER A 107 -21.47 -4.07 -45.49
C SER A 107 -22.45 -4.20 -46.63
N LEU A 108 -23.71 -3.79 -46.45
CA LEU A 108 -24.73 -3.78 -47.53
C LEU A 108 -24.50 -2.65 -48.56
N THR A 109 -23.78 -1.61 -48.19
CA THR A 109 -23.62 -0.39 -48.98
C THR A 109 -22.14 -0.07 -49.28
N ASN A 110 -21.20 -0.61 -48.55
CA ASN A 110 -19.76 -0.38 -48.68
C ASN A 110 -19.02 -1.72 -48.64
N ILE A 111 -18.38 -2.09 -49.74
CA ILE A 111 -17.63 -3.34 -49.87
C ILE A 111 -16.42 -3.40 -48.92
N ARG A 112 -15.93 -2.24 -48.47
CA ARG A 112 -14.79 -2.12 -47.53
C ARG A 112 -15.17 -2.34 -46.10
N VAL A 113 -16.46 -2.38 -45.75
CA VAL A 113 -16.96 -2.78 -44.45
C VAL A 113 -17.23 -4.30 -44.49
N ILE A 114 -16.52 -5.04 -43.66
CA ILE A 114 -16.60 -6.49 -43.59
C ILE A 114 -17.00 -6.97 -42.21
N ASN A 115 -17.37 -8.22 -42.10
CA ASN A 115 -17.47 -8.89 -40.79
C ASN A 115 -16.05 -9.27 -40.34
N GLU A 116 -15.63 -8.69 -39.22
CA GLU A 116 -14.24 -8.75 -38.75
C GLU A 116 -13.90 -10.09 -38.08
N GLN A 117 -14.89 -10.82 -37.57
CA GLN A 117 -14.75 -12.16 -36.99
C GLN A 117 -13.66 -12.22 -35.92
N GLU A 118 -13.80 -11.41 -34.89
CA GLU A 118 -12.87 -11.28 -33.77
C GLU A 118 -12.73 -12.61 -33.01
N GLU A 119 -11.54 -13.06 -32.87
CA GLU A 119 -11.19 -14.33 -32.21
C GLU A 119 -10.12 -14.09 -31.13
N LEU A 120 -10.49 -14.36 -29.85
CA LEU A 120 -9.54 -14.25 -28.75
C LEU A 120 -8.40 -15.24 -28.90
N THR A 121 -7.19 -14.73 -28.82
CA THR A 121 -5.95 -15.52 -28.79
C THR A 121 -5.50 -15.79 -27.35
N ALA A 122 -5.69 -14.80 -26.45
CA ALA A 122 -5.40 -14.92 -25.03
C ALA A 122 -6.30 -14.01 -24.20
N VAL A 123 -6.47 -14.35 -22.92
CA VAL A 123 -7.12 -13.49 -21.91
C VAL A 123 -6.32 -13.57 -20.63
N TYR A 124 -6.01 -12.42 -20.04
CA TYR A 124 -5.27 -12.34 -18.80
C TYR A 124 -6.00 -11.47 -17.77
N LEU A 125 -5.92 -11.86 -16.51
CA LEU A 125 -6.16 -10.97 -15.38
C LEU A 125 -4.80 -10.48 -14.90
N ASP A 126 -4.55 -9.19 -15.03
CA ASP A 126 -3.34 -8.52 -14.58
C ASP A 126 -3.60 -7.86 -13.21
N LEU A 127 -2.78 -8.22 -12.22
CA LEU A 127 -2.81 -7.68 -10.86
C LEU A 127 -1.43 -7.09 -10.54
N PRO A 128 -1.21 -5.78 -10.73
CA PRO A 128 0.07 -5.14 -10.50
C PRO A 128 0.45 -5.13 -9.02
N PHE A 129 1.75 -5.24 -8.74
CA PHE A 129 2.30 -4.92 -7.43
C PHE A 129 2.42 -3.40 -7.27
N PHE A 130 2.35 -2.91 -6.03
CA PHE A 130 2.84 -1.57 -5.75
C PHE A 130 4.34 -1.57 -5.90
N ASN A 131 4.86 -0.53 -6.53
CA ASN A 131 6.28 -0.33 -6.73
C ASN A 131 6.62 1.14 -6.51
N ASN A 132 7.85 1.39 -6.09
CA ASN A 132 8.43 2.71 -5.98
C ASN A 132 9.49 2.85 -7.07
N THR A 133 9.40 3.91 -7.87
CA THR A 133 10.33 4.26 -8.94
C THR A 133 10.79 5.71 -8.81
N ASN A 134 10.75 6.28 -7.58
CA ASN A 134 11.25 7.62 -7.34
C ASN A 134 12.76 7.65 -7.58
N ASP A 135 13.18 8.58 -8.42
CA ASP A 135 14.54 8.93 -8.73
C ASP A 135 14.62 10.45 -8.56
N SER A 136 15.14 10.90 -7.40
CA SER A 136 15.02 12.29 -6.94
C SER A 136 15.94 13.25 -7.67
N ASP A 137 17.08 12.80 -8.19
CA ASP A 137 18.06 13.60 -8.91
C ASP A 137 18.12 13.30 -10.41
N ASN A 138 17.37 12.29 -10.86
CA ASN A 138 17.21 11.86 -12.26
C ASN A 138 18.52 11.38 -12.90
N ASP A 139 19.29 10.58 -12.17
CA ASP A 139 20.50 9.95 -12.69
C ASP A 139 20.28 8.53 -13.24
N GLY A 140 19.07 7.99 -13.08
CA GLY A 140 18.64 6.69 -13.61
C GLY A 140 18.65 5.57 -12.58
N VAL A 141 19.04 5.85 -11.34
CA VAL A 141 18.93 4.93 -10.20
C VAL A 141 17.81 5.41 -9.28
N ILE A 142 16.91 4.52 -8.90
CA ILE A 142 15.85 4.89 -7.97
C ILE A 142 16.39 5.07 -6.55
N ASP A 143 15.83 6.01 -5.78
CA ASP A 143 16.29 6.48 -4.47
C ASP A 143 16.73 5.38 -3.50
N ILE A 144 16.09 4.21 -3.52
CA ILE A 144 16.38 3.11 -2.58
C ILE A 144 17.64 2.33 -2.93
N TYR A 145 18.05 2.32 -4.19
CA TYR A 145 19.24 1.64 -4.68
C TYR A 145 20.40 2.60 -4.92
N ASP A 146 20.12 3.91 -4.89
CA ASP A 146 21.10 4.94 -5.06
C ASP A 146 21.90 5.19 -3.77
N VAL A 147 23.21 5.32 -3.92
CA VAL A 147 24.13 5.58 -2.80
C VAL A 147 24.01 7.00 -2.25
N ASP A 148 23.61 7.98 -3.07
CA ASP A 148 23.28 9.36 -2.67
C ASP A 148 22.13 9.94 -3.51
N PRO A 149 20.86 9.69 -3.13
CA PRO A 149 19.66 10.01 -3.93
C PRO A 149 19.41 11.49 -4.26
N ILE A 150 20.34 12.36 -3.98
CA ILE A 150 20.27 13.81 -4.26
C ILE A 150 21.50 14.34 -4.99
N ASP A 151 22.48 13.47 -5.33
CA ASP A 151 23.68 13.83 -6.09
C ASP A 151 23.73 13.05 -7.42
N PRO A 152 23.33 13.62 -8.55
CA PRO A 152 23.29 12.94 -9.85
C PRO A 152 24.67 12.52 -10.38
N LEU A 153 25.72 12.71 -9.59
CA LEU A 153 27.07 12.24 -9.88
C LEU A 153 27.51 11.12 -8.92
N SER A 154 26.56 10.53 -8.18
CA SER A 154 26.80 9.35 -7.37
C SER A 154 27.26 8.16 -8.26
N ASP A 155 27.88 7.17 -7.64
CA ASP A 155 28.44 5.98 -8.28
C ASP A 155 27.98 4.80 -7.42
N SER A 156 26.84 4.21 -7.79
CA SER A 156 26.08 3.30 -6.94
C SER A 156 26.69 1.89 -6.88
N ASP A 157 27.41 1.45 -7.91
CA ASP A 157 28.13 0.16 -7.93
C ASP A 157 29.64 0.29 -7.62
N ASN A 158 30.14 1.53 -7.54
CA ASN A 158 31.50 1.90 -7.18
C ASN A 158 32.56 1.36 -8.17
N ASP A 159 32.28 1.43 -9.45
CA ASP A 159 33.20 1.04 -10.53
C ASP A 159 34.07 2.20 -11.03
N GLY A 160 33.68 3.45 -10.75
CA GLY A 160 34.38 4.71 -11.10
C GLY A 160 33.73 5.49 -12.22
N LEU A 161 32.60 5.05 -12.77
CA LEU A 161 31.65 5.87 -13.53
C LEU A 161 30.58 6.39 -12.58
N SER A 162 29.93 7.49 -12.90
CA SER A 162 28.75 7.93 -12.16
C SER A 162 27.50 7.41 -12.85
N ASP A 163 26.45 7.19 -12.07
CA ASP A 163 25.17 6.60 -12.51
C ASP A 163 24.62 7.31 -13.78
N ILE A 164 24.62 8.64 -13.81
CA ILE A 164 24.22 9.42 -14.98
C ILE A 164 25.11 9.21 -16.22
N ILE A 165 26.41 8.93 -16.03
CA ILE A 165 27.32 8.64 -17.15
C ILE A 165 27.06 7.26 -17.69
N GLU A 166 26.80 6.29 -16.85
CA GLU A 166 26.48 4.92 -17.22
C GLU A 166 25.15 4.86 -17.98
N LEU A 167 24.12 5.57 -17.48
CA LEU A 167 22.85 5.73 -18.17
C LEU A 167 23.04 6.27 -19.60
N GLN A 168 23.94 7.24 -19.79
CA GLN A 168 24.27 7.80 -21.12
C GLN A 168 25.13 6.87 -21.96
N ALA A 169 25.98 6.07 -21.35
CA ALA A 169 26.83 5.08 -22.02
C ALA A 169 26.06 3.80 -22.40
N GLY A 170 24.95 3.53 -21.70
CA GLY A 170 24.16 2.31 -21.87
C GLY A 170 24.72 1.15 -21.05
N THR A 171 25.48 1.42 -19.99
CA THR A 171 25.89 0.46 -18.97
C THR A 171 24.92 0.46 -17.80
N ASN A 172 24.99 -0.56 -16.92
CA ASN A 172 24.08 -0.73 -15.81
C ASN A 172 24.62 -0.07 -14.54
N PRO A 173 24.05 1.04 -14.03
CA PRO A 173 24.53 1.77 -12.87
C PRO A 173 24.54 0.97 -11.54
N LEU A 174 23.98 -0.24 -11.53
CA LEU A 174 23.94 -1.13 -10.37
C LEU A 174 24.83 -2.37 -10.54
N SER A 175 25.65 -2.44 -11.58
CA SER A 175 26.55 -3.56 -11.85
C SER A 175 27.85 -3.10 -12.48
N SER A 176 28.93 -3.15 -11.76
CA SER A 176 30.28 -2.75 -12.20
C SER A 176 30.86 -3.50 -13.40
N ASP A 177 30.13 -4.47 -13.94
CA ASP A 177 30.43 -5.32 -15.10
C ASP A 177 29.09 -5.70 -15.71
N SER A 178 28.63 -4.89 -16.67
CA SER A 178 27.27 -4.94 -17.19
C SER A 178 26.96 -6.22 -17.96
N ASP A 179 27.93 -6.82 -18.63
CA ASP A 179 27.77 -8.06 -19.42
C ASP A 179 28.36 -9.31 -18.74
N ASN A 180 28.97 -9.12 -17.55
CA ASN A 180 29.55 -10.19 -16.74
C ASN A 180 30.69 -10.96 -17.43
N ASP A 181 31.48 -10.29 -18.30
CA ASP A 181 32.63 -10.89 -18.97
C ASP A 181 33.92 -10.86 -18.12
N GLY A 182 33.93 -10.08 -17.02
CA GLY A 182 35.02 -9.92 -16.05
C GLY A 182 35.87 -8.68 -16.31
N ILE A 183 35.46 -7.79 -17.20
CA ILE A 183 36.04 -6.46 -17.44
C ILE A 183 35.06 -5.44 -16.88
N LEU A 184 35.54 -4.49 -16.06
CA LEU A 184 34.70 -3.44 -15.49
C LEU A 184 34.29 -2.43 -16.58
N ASP A 185 33.10 -1.90 -16.51
CA ASP A 185 32.47 -0.99 -17.47
C ASP A 185 33.35 0.20 -17.89
N PRO A 186 34.11 0.87 -16.99
CA PRO A 186 35.02 1.95 -17.38
C PRO A 186 36.17 1.51 -18.31
N SER A 187 36.47 0.21 -18.37
CA SER A 187 37.59 -0.37 -19.11
C SER A 187 37.14 -1.24 -20.26
N ASP A 188 35.88 -1.52 -20.34
CA ASP A 188 35.26 -2.34 -21.36
C ASP A 188 34.86 -1.51 -22.60
N THR A 189 34.94 -2.11 -23.76
CA THR A 189 34.62 -1.49 -25.06
C THR A 189 33.54 -2.22 -25.85
N ASP A 190 33.08 -3.36 -25.33
CA ASP A 190 32.08 -4.21 -25.94
C ASP A 190 30.95 -4.62 -24.99
N ASN A 191 30.67 -3.80 -23.96
CA ASN A 191 29.54 -3.93 -23.07
C ASN A 191 28.25 -4.26 -23.83
N GLU A 192 27.49 -5.24 -23.36
CA GLU A 192 26.12 -5.40 -23.79
C GLU A 192 25.33 -4.15 -23.36
N THR A 193 24.58 -3.58 -24.31
CA THR A 193 23.79 -2.39 -24.01
C THR A 193 22.79 -2.73 -22.91
N TYR A 194 22.95 -2.11 -21.75
CA TYR A 194 21.97 -2.17 -20.68
C TYR A 194 20.64 -1.65 -21.24
N ASN A 195 19.61 -2.47 -21.14
CA ASN A 195 18.30 -2.02 -21.54
C ASN A 195 17.76 -1.07 -20.47
N VAL A 196 17.91 0.23 -20.71
CA VAL A 196 17.43 1.32 -19.85
C VAL A 196 15.91 1.21 -19.62
N GLU A 197 15.20 0.44 -20.44
CA GLU A 197 13.79 0.11 -20.25
C GLU A 197 13.57 -1.03 -19.25
N SER A 198 14.61 -1.79 -18.89
CA SER A 198 14.58 -2.79 -17.80
C SER A 198 14.76 -2.08 -16.47
N GLN A 199 13.74 -1.43 -15.99
CA GLN A 199 13.80 -0.72 -14.71
C GLN A 199 13.88 -1.70 -13.54
N VAL A 200 14.67 -1.36 -12.55
CA VAL A 200 14.63 -2.02 -11.24
C VAL A 200 13.47 -1.45 -10.44
N TYR A 201 12.67 -2.32 -9.83
CA TYR A 201 11.50 -1.92 -9.05
C TYR A 201 11.66 -2.32 -7.60
N GLU A 202 11.43 -1.37 -6.70
CA GLU A 202 11.18 -1.71 -5.30
C GLU A 202 9.74 -2.20 -5.15
N ILE A 203 9.57 -3.49 -4.89
CA ILE A 203 8.27 -4.08 -4.58
C ILE A 203 8.20 -4.27 -3.06
N ASP A 204 7.52 -3.37 -2.38
CA ASP A 204 7.33 -3.32 -0.93
C ASP A 204 6.00 -3.93 -0.45
N SER A 205 5.13 -4.30 -1.39
CA SER A 205 3.77 -4.79 -1.15
C SER A 205 3.63 -6.32 -1.10
N VAL A 206 4.76 -7.05 -1.11
CA VAL A 206 4.81 -8.52 -1.04
C VAL A 206 5.63 -8.96 0.17
N PHE A 207 5.00 -9.67 1.08
CA PHE A 207 5.50 -10.02 2.40
C PHE A 207 5.58 -11.54 2.58
N GLY A 208 6.61 -12.01 3.27
CA GLY A 208 6.86 -13.43 3.49
C GLY A 208 7.85 -14.02 2.50
N ASN A 209 7.68 -15.30 2.17
CA ASN A 209 8.55 -16.01 1.25
C ASN A 209 8.11 -15.77 -0.20
N ARG A 210 8.84 -14.92 -0.91
CA ARG A 210 8.55 -14.55 -2.32
C ARG A 210 8.62 -15.74 -3.29
N ASN A 211 9.25 -16.84 -2.89
CA ASN A 211 9.34 -18.08 -3.68
C ASN A 211 8.25 -19.10 -3.31
N ALA A 212 7.31 -18.74 -2.43
CA ALA A 212 6.24 -19.65 -2.05
C ALA A 212 5.34 -19.95 -3.24
N GLU A 213 5.00 -21.23 -3.39
CA GLU A 213 4.00 -21.68 -4.35
C GLU A 213 2.63 -21.73 -3.70
N PHE A 214 1.59 -21.45 -4.48
CA PHE A 214 0.19 -21.51 -4.02
C PHE A 214 -0.76 -21.84 -5.16
N ASP A 215 -1.94 -22.34 -4.81
CA ASP A 215 -3.00 -22.59 -5.78
C ASP A 215 -3.80 -21.29 -5.97
N LEU A 216 -3.72 -20.73 -7.19
CA LEU A 216 -4.44 -19.51 -7.57
C LEU A 216 -5.71 -19.88 -8.31
N LYS A 217 -6.84 -19.34 -7.87
CA LYS A 217 -8.15 -19.65 -8.42
C LYS A 217 -8.95 -18.39 -8.72
N VAL A 218 -9.49 -18.32 -9.92
CA VAL A 218 -10.40 -17.26 -10.35
C VAL A 218 -11.75 -17.88 -10.72
N TYR A 219 -12.82 -17.34 -10.14
CA TYR A 219 -14.18 -17.80 -10.41
C TYR A 219 -15.03 -16.65 -10.94
N GLU A 220 -16.01 -16.98 -11.77
CA GLU A 220 -17.13 -16.10 -12.06
C GLU A 220 -17.93 -15.83 -10.78
N LEU A 221 -18.20 -14.55 -10.50
CA LEU A 221 -19.16 -14.16 -9.47
C LEU A 221 -20.60 -14.23 -10.03
N THR A 222 -21.51 -14.87 -9.31
CA THR A 222 -22.93 -14.96 -9.74
C THR A 222 -23.87 -14.07 -8.93
N TYR A 223 -23.37 -13.36 -7.92
CA TYR A 223 -24.13 -12.41 -7.11
C TYR A 223 -23.94 -10.98 -7.62
N TYR A 224 -25.05 -10.26 -7.80
CA TYR A 224 -24.98 -8.86 -8.21
C TYR A 224 -24.56 -7.97 -7.04
N LEU A 225 -23.44 -7.27 -7.20
CA LEU A 225 -22.96 -6.30 -6.23
C LEU A 225 -23.53 -4.91 -6.56
N SER A 226 -24.45 -4.43 -5.72
CA SER A 226 -25.01 -3.10 -5.85
C SER A 226 -24.08 -2.05 -5.23
N SER A 227 -23.82 -0.95 -5.92
CA SER A 227 -23.09 0.20 -5.36
C SER A 227 -23.95 1.01 -4.38
N LEU A 228 -25.28 1.01 -4.57
CA LEU A 228 -26.22 1.68 -3.69
C LEU A 228 -27.01 0.66 -2.86
N ASP A 229 -27.40 1.03 -1.64
CA ASP A 229 -28.12 0.13 -0.73
C ASP A 229 -29.61 0.05 -1.04
N PRO A 230 -30.11 -1.10 -1.55
CA PRO A 230 -31.53 -1.30 -1.78
C PRO A 230 -32.37 -1.23 -0.49
N ALA A 231 -31.79 -1.58 0.66
CA ALA A 231 -32.49 -1.53 1.94
C ALA A 231 -32.76 -0.09 2.41
N ASN A 232 -32.00 0.88 1.88
CA ASN A 232 -32.16 2.31 2.13
C ASN A 232 -32.68 3.05 0.87
N ASN A 233 -33.56 2.43 0.09
CA ASN A 233 -34.15 3.00 -1.14
C ASN A 233 -33.08 3.56 -2.12
N PHE A 234 -31.86 3.02 -2.14
CA PHE A 234 -30.73 3.50 -2.95
C PHE A 234 -30.26 4.93 -2.62
N GLU A 235 -30.51 5.41 -1.40
CA GLU A 235 -30.11 6.75 -0.96
C GLU A 235 -28.69 6.79 -0.35
N SER A 236 -28.12 5.62 -0.04
CA SER A 236 -26.75 5.48 0.51
C SER A 236 -25.95 4.45 -0.25
N LEU A 237 -24.63 4.50 -0.11
CA LEU A 237 -23.75 3.46 -0.63
C LEU A 237 -23.99 2.13 0.11
N LYS A 238 -23.92 1.04 -0.62
CA LYS A 238 -23.98 -0.31 -0.05
C LYS A 238 -22.65 -0.63 0.65
N GLU A 239 -22.76 -1.07 1.89
CA GLU A 239 -21.62 -1.54 2.66
C GLU A 239 -21.44 -3.04 2.45
N TYR A 240 -20.19 -3.45 2.21
CA TYR A 240 -19.77 -4.84 2.18
C TYR A 240 -18.64 -5.04 3.18
N PHE A 241 -18.65 -6.19 3.85
CA PHE A 241 -17.78 -6.44 4.99
C PHE A 241 -16.79 -7.57 4.73
N SER A 242 -15.76 -7.64 5.57
CA SER A 242 -14.71 -8.63 5.49
C SER A 242 -15.17 -10.09 5.54
N ASP A 243 -16.39 -10.34 6.04
CA ASP A 243 -17.05 -11.65 6.14
C ASP A 243 -18.08 -11.93 5.02
N ASP A 244 -18.24 -11.03 4.05
CA ASP A 244 -19.14 -11.19 2.91
C ASP A 244 -18.57 -12.15 1.84
N ASP A 245 -18.17 -13.33 2.27
CA ASP A 245 -17.60 -14.37 1.41
C ASP A 245 -18.69 -15.03 0.54
N PHE A 246 -18.89 -14.46 -0.64
CA PHE A 246 -19.86 -14.95 -1.62
C PHE A 246 -19.49 -16.34 -2.17
N TYR A 247 -18.20 -16.70 -2.17
CA TYR A 247 -17.78 -18.05 -2.53
C TYR A 247 -18.28 -19.08 -1.50
N LYS A 248 -18.05 -18.85 -0.21
CA LYS A 248 -18.57 -19.72 0.87
C LYS A 248 -20.11 -19.80 0.88
N ARG A 249 -20.79 -18.76 0.35
CA ARG A 249 -22.25 -18.74 0.21
C ARG A 249 -22.75 -19.45 -1.06
N GLY A 250 -21.84 -19.96 -1.91
CA GLY A 250 -22.19 -20.66 -3.15
C GLY A 250 -22.55 -19.74 -4.32
N ASN A 251 -22.19 -18.44 -4.24
CA ASN A 251 -22.46 -17.46 -5.29
C ASN A 251 -21.30 -17.39 -6.32
N TYR A 252 -20.85 -18.51 -6.80
CA TYR A 252 -19.83 -18.60 -7.85
C TYR A 252 -20.31 -19.48 -9.00
N GLY A 253 -19.82 -19.18 -10.19
CA GLY A 253 -20.11 -19.90 -11.43
C GLY A 253 -18.90 -20.70 -11.90
N LYS A 254 -18.52 -20.48 -13.17
CA LYS A 254 -17.41 -21.20 -13.80
C LYS A 254 -16.07 -20.85 -13.13
N ILE A 255 -15.20 -21.86 -13.03
CA ILE A 255 -13.77 -21.66 -12.74
C ILE A 255 -13.12 -21.15 -14.02
N LEU A 256 -12.48 -19.99 -13.96
CA LEU A 256 -11.83 -19.31 -15.06
C LEU A 256 -10.30 -19.54 -15.06
N HIS A 257 -9.75 -19.85 -13.88
CA HIS A 257 -8.36 -20.24 -13.65
C HIS A 257 -8.25 -21.12 -12.42
N ASP A 258 -7.45 -22.18 -12.45
CA ASP A 258 -7.17 -23.08 -11.31
C ASP A 258 -5.81 -23.75 -11.54
N GLU A 259 -4.74 -23.08 -11.11
CA GLU A 259 -3.38 -23.57 -11.27
C GLU A 259 -2.52 -23.27 -10.04
N ARG A 260 -1.47 -24.08 -9.88
CA ARG A 260 -0.42 -23.83 -8.90
C ARG A 260 0.63 -22.92 -9.51
N VAL A 261 0.90 -21.80 -8.83
CA VAL A 261 1.76 -20.74 -9.33
C VAL A 261 2.82 -20.33 -8.30
N SER A 262 3.89 -19.71 -8.77
CA SER A 262 4.83 -18.89 -8.01
C SER A 262 4.86 -17.48 -8.57
N LEU A 263 5.28 -16.50 -7.77
CA LEU A 263 5.37 -15.11 -8.24
C LEU A 263 6.58 -14.92 -9.16
N ASN A 264 6.39 -14.09 -10.18
CA ASN A 264 7.46 -13.48 -10.96
C ASN A 264 7.44 -11.97 -10.69
N PHE A 265 8.63 -11.39 -10.49
CA PHE A 265 8.81 -9.96 -10.20
C PHE A 265 9.50 -9.21 -11.34
N GLU A 266 9.66 -9.88 -12.47
CA GLU A 266 10.17 -9.28 -13.69
C GLU A 266 9.08 -8.47 -14.39
N GLU A 267 9.50 -7.54 -15.20
CA GLU A 267 8.62 -6.81 -16.11
C GLU A 267 7.92 -7.75 -17.09
N VAL A 268 6.73 -7.34 -17.52
CA VAL A 268 5.94 -8.12 -18.48
C VAL A 268 6.12 -7.52 -19.87
N PRO A 269 6.76 -8.23 -20.80
CA PRO A 269 6.95 -7.76 -22.16
C PRO A 269 5.60 -7.70 -22.90
N VAL A 270 5.35 -6.59 -23.60
CA VAL A 270 4.23 -6.40 -24.50
C VAL A 270 4.78 -6.33 -25.92
N LEU A 271 4.35 -7.25 -26.76
CA LEU A 271 4.82 -7.33 -28.15
C LEU A 271 4.11 -6.30 -29.04
N PHE A 272 4.72 -5.97 -30.17
CA PHE A 272 4.04 -5.19 -31.20
C PHE A 272 2.80 -5.94 -31.70
N THR A 273 1.74 -5.22 -32.01
CA THR A 273 0.49 -5.77 -32.55
C THR A 273 0.41 -5.68 -34.06
N GLU A 274 1.27 -4.87 -34.68
CA GLU A 274 1.35 -4.66 -36.14
C GLU A 274 2.81 -4.83 -36.59
N ASP A 275 3.01 -5.39 -37.77
CA ASP A 275 4.31 -5.54 -38.44
C ASP A 275 4.46 -4.42 -39.48
N ASP A 276 5.59 -3.74 -39.53
CA ASP A 276 5.97 -2.86 -40.63
C ASP A 276 6.73 -3.66 -41.69
N PRO A 277 6.12 -4.00 -42.83
CA PRO A 277 6.75 -4.85 -43.83
C PRO A 277 7.99 -4.19 -44.47
N THR A 278 8.34 -2.95 -44.10
CA THR A 278 9.55 -2.27 -44.54
C THR A 278 10.74 -2.50 -43.62
N THR A 279 10.53 -3.10 -42.45
CA THR A 279 11.56 -3.47 -41.49
C THR A 279 11.82 -4.97 -41.49
N ASP A 280 13.01 -5.39 -41.05
CA ASP A 280 13.41 -6.77 -40.89
C ASP A 280 14.26 -6.86 -39.62
N PRO A 281 13.90 -7.60 -38.61
CA PRO A 281 12.98 -8.75 -38.59
C PRO A 281 11.51 -8.38 -38.29
N ASP A 282 10.61 -9.37 -38.40
CA ASP A 282 9.17 -9.31 -38.10
C ASP A 282 8.92 -8.74 -36.68
N GLU A 283 8.31 -7.56 -36.59
CA GLU A 283 8.09 -6.83 -35.33
C GLU A 283 7.09 -7.52 -34.40
N LEU A 284 6.19 -8.37 -34.93
CA LEU A 284 5.25 -9.12 -34.07
C LEU A 284 5.93 -10.07 -33.09
N THR A 285 7.21 -10.34 -33.27
CA THR A 285 8.04 -11.15 -32.37
C THR A 285 8.89 -10.31 -31.43
N GLN A 286 8.86 -8.98 -31.58
CA GLN A 286 9.67 -8.05 -30.80
C GLN A 286 8.84 -7.41 -29.67
N VAL A 287 9.55 -7.02 -28.60
CA VAL A 287 8.95 -6.29 -27.48
C VAL A 287 8.74 -4.84 -27.91
N ASN A 288 7.52 -4.35 -27.77
CA ASN A 288 7.15 -2.97 -28.00
C ASN A 288 7.48 -2.10 -26.77
N TYR A 289 7.08 -2.58 -25.59
CA TYR A 289 7.39 -1.96 -24.30
C TYR A 289 7.25 -2.98 -23.16
N PHE A 290 7.73 -2.61 -21.99
CA PHE A 290 7.58 -3.40 -20.79
C PHE A 290 6.54 -2.79 -19.86
N GLU A 291 5.76 -3.62 -19.21
CA GLU A 291 4.84 -3.25 -18.15
C GLU A 291 5.40 -3.63 -16.80
N THR A 292 5.09 -2.82 -15.77
CA THR A 292 5.54 -3.04 -14.38
C THR A 292 5.24 -4.44 -13.88
N PRO A 293 6.05 -4.98 -12.95
CA PRO A 293 5.85 -6.31 -12.38
C PRO A 293 4.43 -6.53 -11.85
N ARG A 294 3.85 -7.67 -12.19
CA ARG A 294 2.45 -8.01 -11.86
C ARG A 294 2.21 -9.52 -11.85
N ILE A 295 1.15 -9.94 -11.21
CA ILE A 295 0.65 -11.29 -11.37
C ILE A 295 -0.21 -11.30 -12.64
N ARG A 296 0.27 -11.95 -13.70
CA ARG A 296 -0.48 -12.16 -14.96
C ARG A 296 -1.10 -13.55 -14.97
N ILE A 297 -2.42 -13.62 -14.89
CA ILE A 297 -3.20 -14.85 -14.71
C ILE A 297 -3.92 -15.17 -16.02
N PRO A 298 -3.58 -16.25 -16.74
CA PRO A 298 -4.33 -16.66 -17.91
C PRO A 298 -5.76 -17.09 -17.50
N LEU A 299 -6.76 -16.58 -18.21
CA LEU A 299 -8.17 -16.89 -17.99
C LEU A 299 -8.73 -17.75 -19.14
N ASP A 300 -9.88 -18.38 -18.89
CA ASP A 300 -10.59 -19.20 -19.88
C ASP A 300 -11.01 -18.38 -21.11
N THR A 301 -10.25 -18.47 -22.19
CA THR A 301 -10.45 -17.75 -23.46
C THR A 301 -11.83 -18.02 -24.06
N GLN A 302 -12.32 -19.27 -24.03
CA GLN A 302 -13.63 -19.62 -24.59
C GLN A 302 -14.79 -18.99 -23.82
N TYR A 303 -14.62 -18.79 -22.50
CA TYR A 303 -15.61 -18.10 -21.69
C TYR A 303 -15.70 -16.62 -22.10
N PHE A 304 -14.58 -15.92 -22.18
CA PHE A 304 -14.55 -14.51 -22.57
C PHE A 304 -14.95 -14.28 -24.03
N GLN A 305 -14.57 -15.20 -24.96
CA GLN A 305 -15.08 -15.17 -26.34
C GLN A 305 -16.60 -15.16 -26.37
N ARG A 306 -17.21 -16.05 -25.62
CA ARG A 306 -18.69 -16.19 -25.61
C ARG A 306 -19.37 -15.06 -24.89
N TYR A 307 -18.84 -14.59 -23.76
CA TYR A 307 -19.52 -13.66 -22.86
C TYR A 307 -19.13 -12.19 -23.08
N ILE A 308 -18.07 -11.91 -23.81
CA ILE A 308 -17.60 -10.56 -24.09
C ILE A 308 -17.58 -10.32 -25.61
N ILE A 309 -16.68 -10.95 -26.36
CA ILE A 309 -16.50 -10.65 -27.78
C ILE A 309 -17.81 -10.90 -28.58
N ASN A 310 -18.38 -12.10 -28.48
CA ASN A 310 -19.61 -12.45 -29.22
C ASN A 310 -20.87 -11.67 -28.75
N MET A 311 -20.72 -10.80 -27.75
CA MET A 311 -21.80 -9.95 -27.25
C MET A 311 -21.67 -8.50 -27.71
N GLU A 312 -20.73 -8.22 -28.61
CA GLU A 312 -20.62 -6.91 -29.25
C GLU A 312 -21.96 -6.47 -29.88
N GLY A 313 -22.25 -5.18 -29.78
CA GLY A 313 -23.52 -4.59 -30.25
C GLY A 313 -24.78 -4.98 -29.47
N SER A 314 -24.65 -5.86 -28.45
CA SER A 314 -25.76 -6.27 -27.61
C SER A 314 -26.03 -5.26 -26.47
N ASP A 315 -27.26 -5.24 -25.95
CA ASP A 315 -27.64 -4.41 -24.82
C ASP A 315 -26.79 -4.64 -23.56
N GLN A 316 -26.16 -5.82 -23.43
CA GLN A 316 -25.33 -6.21 -22.30
C GLN A 316 -24.05 -5.39 -22.18
N LEU A 317 -23.47 -4.96 -23.30
CA LEU A 317 -22.22 -4.22 -23.34
C LEU A 317 -22.38 -2.70 -23.58
N VAL A 318 -23.62 -2.19 -23.60
CA VAL A 318 -23.90 -0.78 -23.91
C VAL A 318 -23.45 0.17 -22.79
N ASN A 319 -23.56 -0.24 -21.54
CA ASN A 319 -23.21 0.59 -20.38
C ASN A 319 -22.92 -0.26 -19.15
N GLN A 320 -22.32 0.36 -18.14
CA GLN A 320 -21.94 -0.29 -16.88
C GLN A 320 -23.09 -1.00 -16.16
N ALA A 321 -24.28 -0.41 -16.12
CA ALA A 321 -25.40 -1.00 -15.39
C ALA A 321 -25.88 -2.30 -16.04
N ASN A 322 -25.97 -2.32 -17.38
CA ASN A 322 -26.31 -3.52 -18.14
C ASN A 322 -25.22 -4.57 -18.02
N PHE A 323 -23.96 -4.15 -18.12
CA PHE A 323 -22.82 -5.03 -17.97
C PHE A 323 -22.79 -5.71 -16.61
N ASN A 324 -22.92 -4.97 -15.51
CA ASN A 324 -22.92 -5.52 -14.14
C ASN A 324 -24.13 -6.47 -13.88
N ASN A 325 -25.24 -6.28 -14.56
CA ASN A 325 -26.37 -7.22 -14.50
C ASN A 325 -26.05 -8.53 -15.24
N TYR A 326 -25.26 -8.46 -16.28
CA TYR A 326 -24.88 -9.56 -17.13
C TYR A 326 -23.65 -10.27 -16.60
N PHE A 327 -22.52 -9.59 -16.51
CA PHE A 327 -21.24 -10.05 -15.94
C PHE A 327 -21.04 -9.44 -14.55
N LYS A 328 -21.22 -10.22 -13.50
CA LYS A 328 -21.33 -9.69 -12.13
C LYS A 328 -19.98 -9.43 -11.46
N GLY A 329 -18.90 -10.00 -11.99
CA GLY A 329 -17.54 -9.83 -11.49
C GLY A 329 -16.77 -11.12 -11.35
N LEU A 330 -15.64 -11.02 -10.68
CA LEU A 330 -14.68 -12.09 -10.44
C LEU A 330 -14.47 -12.30 -8.93
N ILE A 331 -14.20 -13.54 -8.53
CA ILE A 331 -13.72 -13.91 -7.18
C ILE A 331 -12.29 -14.44 -7.36
N VAL A 332 -11.32 -13.80 -6.73
CA VAL A 332 -9.92 -14.21 -6.76
C VAL A 332 -9.51 -14.77 -5.40
N ARG A 333 -9.01 -16.01 -5.39
CA ARG A 333 -8.62 -16.74 -4.18
C ARG A 333 -7.25 -17.36 -4.35
N ALA A 334 -6.48 -17.39 -3.26
CA ALA A 334 -5.23 -18.12 -3.18
C ALA A 334 -5.27 -19.08 -1.98
N GLU A 335 -4.87 -20.32 -2.21
CA GLU A 335 -5.00 -21.42 -1.24
C GLU A 335 -3.75 -22.30 -1.26
N ASN A 336 -3.62 -23.20 -0.27
CA ASN A 336 -2.57 -24.25 -0.22
C ASN A 336 -1.14 -23.71 -0.41
N PHE A 337 -0.83 -22.63 0.28
CA PHE A 337 0.51 -22.03 0.26
C PHE A 337 1.56 -22.98 0.81
N SER A 338 2.73 -23.04 0.16
CA SER A 338 3.89 -23.79 0.63
C SER A 338 4.60 -23.12 1.81
N ASP A 339 4.46 -21.80 1.95
CA ASP A 339 5.02 -20.96 3.01
C ASP A 339 4.20 -19.68 3.12
N ASP A 340 4.47 -18.83 4.11
CA ASP A 340 3.83 -17.52 4.25
C ASP A 340 4.12 -16.63 3.06
N LEU A 341 3.05 -16.12 2.45
CA LEU A 341 3.09 -15.14 1.37
C LEU A 341 1.82 -14.31 1.40
N TYR A 342 1.98 -13.02 1.57
CA TYR A 342 0.87 -12.07 1.61
C TYR A 342 1.15 -10.89 0.68
N MET A 343 0.18 -10.54 -0.14
CA MET A 343 0.29 -9.53 -1.18
C MET A 343 -0.77 -8.45 -0.99
N MET A 344 -0.36 -7.20 -1.07
CA MET A 344 -1.22 -6.04 -1.29
C MET A 344 -1.05 -5.61 -2.74
N LEU A 345 -2.13 -5.60 -3.51
CA LEU A 345 -2.11 -5.41 -4.95
C LEU A 345 -2.80 -4.12 -5.35
N ASP A 346 -2.28 -3.47 -6.37
CA ASP A 346 -2.83 -2.21 -6.90
C ASP A 346 -4.11 -2.48 -7.70
N ILE A 347 -5.25 -2.21 -7.08
CA ILE A 347 -6.55 -2.40 -7.71
C ILE A 347 -6.85 -1.36 -8.79
N PHE A 348 -6.25 -0.16 -8.72
CA PHE A 348 -6.51 0.92 -9.68
C PHE A 348 -5.93 0.64 -11.06
N ASN A 349 -4.84 -0.13 -11.11
CA ASN A 349 -4.19 -0.56 -12.35
C ASN A 349 -4.47 -2.04 -12.69
N ALA A 350 -5.29 -2.73 -11.89
CA ALA A 350 -5.71 -4.10 -12.16
C ALA A 350 -6.73 -4.15 -13.30
N ARG A 351 -6.61 -5.15 -14.19
CA ARG A 351 -7.41 -5.21 -15.41
C ARG A 351 -7.51 -6.62 -15.98
N VAL A 352 -8.52 -6.84 -16.81
CA VAL A 352 -8.60 -7.97 -17.73
C VAL A 352 -8.11 -7.50 -19.09
N VAL A 353 -7.14 -8.20 -19.67
CA VAL A 353 -6.59 -7.97 -21.01
C VAL A 353 -7.15 -9.02 -21.96
N LEU A 354 -7.71 -8.58 -23.07
CA LEU A 354 -8.29 -9.41 -24.13
C LEU A 354 -7.44 -9.26 -25.38
N ASP A 355 -6.59 -10.23 -25.67
CA ASP A 355 -5.81 -10.26 -26.91
C ASP A 355 -6.58 -11.06 -27.96
N TYR A 356 -6.78 -10.48 -29.13
CA TYR A 356 -7.56 -11.08 -30.20
C TYR A 356 -7.02 -10.72 -31.57
N ASN A 357 -7.36 -11.53 -32.56
CA ASN A 357 -7.19 -11.19 -33.96
C ASN A 357 -8.53 -10.92 -34.64
N TYR A 358 -8.51 -10.14 -35.72
CA TYR A 358 -9.67 -9.79 -36.49
C TYR A 358 -9.32 -9.66 -37.97
N ASN A 359 -10.32 -9.78 -38.86
CA ASN A 359 -10.15 -9.56 -40.30
C ASN A 359 -10.11 -8.06 -40.58
N TYR A 360 -9.03 -7.60 -41.16
CA TYR A 360 -8.80 -6.21 -41.54
C TYR A 360 -8.89 -6.07 -43.08
N TYR A 361 -9.65 -5.08 -43.55
CA TYR A 361 -9.75 -4.77 -44.97
C TYR A 361 -8.65 -3.80 -45.38
N ASN A 362 -7.60 -4.31 -46.01
CA ASN A 362 -6.45 -3.53 -46.46
C ASN A 362 -6.64 -3.04 -47.89
N THR A 363 -6.69 -1.73 -48.06
CA THR A 363 -6.83 -1.08 -49.39
C THR A 363 -5.52 -0.91 -50.13
N ASN A 364 -4.39 -1.42 -49.58
CA ASN A 364 -3.03 -1.15 -50.07
C ASN A 364 -2.69 0.33 -50.33
N GLY A 365 -3.45 1.25 -49.68
CA GLY A 365 -3.28 2.69 -49.85
C GLY A 365 -3.79 3.22 -51.18
N THR A 366 -4.60 2.45 -51.93
CA THR A 366 -5.14 2.83 -53.25
C THR A 366 -6.67 2.93 -53.25
N ASP A 367 -7.22 3.56 -54.32
CA ASP A 367 -8.67 3.57 -54.58
C ASP A 367 -9.14 2.40 -55.43
N ASP A 368 -8.21 1.59 -55.96
CA ASP A 368 -8.52 0.43 -56.82
C ASP A 368 -8.91 -0.78 -55.98
N VAL A 369 -10.20 -1.13 -55.99
CA VAL A 369 -10.75 -2.24 -55.21
C VAL A 369 -10.18 -3.62 -55.69
N SER A 370 -9.54 -3.67 -56.82
CA SER A 370 -9.03 -4.95 -57.37
C SER A 370 -7.73 -5.42 -56.71
N ASP A 371 -7.02 -4.56 -56.02
CA ASP A 371 -5.81 -4.85 -55.24
C ASP A 371 -6.04 -4.92 -53.72
N ASP A 372 -7.29 -4.68 -53.29
CA ASP A 372 -7.69 -4.79 -51.87
C ASP A 372 -7.56 -6.26 -51.40
N ILE A 373 -7.11 -6.45 -50.18
CA ILE A 373 -6.98 -7.78 -49.54
C ILE A 373 -7.61 -7.81 -48.16
N ILE A 374 -7.96 -8.97 -47.67
CA ILE A 374 -8.36 -9.20 -46.29
C ILE A 374 -7.19 -9.93 -45.61
N GLU A 375 -6.69 -9.35 -44.58
CA GLU A 375 -5.61 -9.88 -43.72
C GLU A 375 -6.03 -9.98 -42.28
N LYS A 376 -5.32 -10.73 -41.44
CA LYS A 376 -5.55 -10.77 -40.02
C LYS A 376 -4.63 -9.78 -39.30
N LYS A 377 -5.21 -8.95 -38.43
CA LYS A 377 -4.48 -8.08 -37.51
C LYS A 377 -4.71 -8.50 -36.07
N ASN A 378 -3.75 -8.18 -35.21
CA ASN A 378 -3.85 -8.38 -33.77
C ASN A 378 -4.25 -7.07 -33.08
N LYS A 379 -5.00 -7.19 -31.99
CA LYS A 379 -5.41 -6.05 -31.16
C LYS A 379 -5.59 -6.50 -29.72
N SER A 380 -5.41 -5.60 -28.77
CA SER A 380 -5.69 -5.83 -27.37
C SER A 380 -6.75 -4.86 -26.88
N ASN A 381 -7.70 -5.35 -26.10
CA ASN A 381 -8.67 -4.53 -25.39
C ASN A 381 -8.50 -4.74 -23.88
N ILE A 382 -8.71 -3.68 -23.11
CA ILE A 382 -8.51 -3.66 -21.66
C ILE A 382 -9.82 -3.35 -20.98
N ILE A 383 -10.19 -4.17 -20.00
CA ILE A 383 -11.33 -3.95 -19.12
C ILE A 383 -10.78 -3.82 -17.69
N PRO A 384 -10.73 -2.61 -17.10
CA PRO A 384 -10.26 -2.41 -15.73
C PRO A 384 -11.09 -3.19 -14.71
N LEU A 385 -10.46 -3.63 -13.62
CA LEU A 385 -11.17 -3.98 -12.41
C LEU A 385 -11.68 -2.70 -11.75
N GLY A 386 -12.89 -2.74 -11.19
CA GLY A 386 -13.49 -1.54 -10.61
C GLY A 386 -14.91 -1.77 -10.12
N GLY A 387 -15.72 -0.72 -10.10
CA GLY A 387 -17.06 -0.77 -9.54
C GLY A 387 -17.04 -1.07 -8.05
N VAL A 388 -17.59 -2.20 -7.63
CA VAL A 388 -17.51 -2.67 -6.24
C VAL A 388 -16.40 -3.72 -6.12
N THR A 389 -15.40 -3.41 -5.29
CA THR A 389 -14.35 -4.34 -4.87
C THR A 389 -14.51 -4.66 -3.38
N ILE A 390 -14.20 -5.87 -2.95
CA ILE A 390 -14.37 -6.31 -1.56
C ILE A 390 -13.16 -7.15 -1.16
N ASN A 391 -12.46 -6.75 -0.08
CA ASN A 391 -11.47 -7.59 0.55
C ASN A 391 -12.15 -8.51 1.57
N LEU A 392 -11.81 -9.78 1.53
CA LEU A 392 -12.28 -10.81 2.45
C LEU A 392 -11.14 -11.20 3.39
N TYR A 393 -11.38 -11.14 4.70
CA TYR A 393 -10.40 -11.50 5.71
C TYR A 393 -10.91 -12.65 6.56
N ASP A 394 -10.08 -13.68 6.72
CA ASP A 394 -10.33 -14.82 7.60
C ASP A 394 -9.19 -14.88 8.64
N HIS A 395 -9.51 -14.50 9.88
CA HIS A 395 -8.56 -14.45 10.99
C HIS A 395 -8.82 -15.62 11.94
N VAL A 396 -7.85 -16.51 12.11
CA VAL A 396 -7.98 -17.71 12.91
C VAL A 396 -6.76 -17.97 13.79
N ASN A 397 -6.94 -18.82 14.81
CA ASN A 397 -5.85 -19.35 15.64
C ASN A 397 -5.07 -18.31 16.46
N TYR A 398 -5.76 -17.28 16.98
CA TYR A 398 -5.14 -16.34 17.94
C TYR A 398 -4.60 -17.05 19.18
N ASP A 399 -3.48 -16.54 19.73
CA ASP A 399 -3.01 -16.97 21.04
C ASP A 399 -4.08 -16.69 22.11
N GLN A 400 -4.20 -17.62 23.06
CA GLN A 400 -5.13 -17.50 24.18
C GLN A 400 -4.89 -16.23 25.03
N LYS A 401 -3.66 -15.71 25.04
CA LYS A 401 -3.31 -14.48 25.72
C LYS A 401 -4.03 -13.26 25.12
N ILE A 402 -4.10 -13.14 23.78
CA ILE A 402 -4.88 -12.07 23.13
C ILE A 402 -6.35 -12.19 23.52
N LEU A 403 -6.92 -13.38 23.41
CA LEU A 403 -8.33 -13.60 23.73
C LEU A 403 -8.63 -13.32 25.21
N ALA A 404 -7.71 -13.67 26.11
CA ALA A 404 -7.84 -13.37 27.53
C ALA A 404 -7.81 -11.86 27.78
N GLU A 405 -6.88 -11.13 27.16
CA GLU A 405 -6.78 -9.65 27.28
C GLU A 405 -8.03 -8.95 26.73
N VAL A 406 -8.46 -9.32 25.52
CA VAL A 406 -9.70 -8.77 24.91
C VAL A 406 -10.93 -9.02 25.75
N ASN A 407 -11.02 -10.20 26.40
CA ASN A 407 -12.17 -10.55 27.24
C ASN A 407 -12.10 -9.91 28.65
N SER A 408 -10.91 -9.66 29.18
CA SER A 408 -10.71 -9.08 30.52
C SER A 408 -10.72 -7.55 30.49
N SER A 409 -10.17 -6.96 29.45
CA SER A 409 -10.13 -5.51 29.24
C SER A 409 -11.53 -4.95 29.00
N SER A 410 -11.85 -3.84 29.61
CA SER A 410 -13.14 -3.16 29.44
C SER A 410 -13.03 -1.70 29.86
N GLU A 411 -14.11 -0.96 29.69
CA GLU A 411 -14.20 0.45 30.14
C GLU A 411 -13.88 0.67 31.63
N ASN A 412 -13.85 -0.39 32.44
CA ASN A 412 -13.54 -0.33 33.86
C ASN A 412 -12.27 -1.08 34.27
N ILE A 413 -11.66 -1.82 33.35
CA ILE A 413 -10.46 -2.63 33.59
C ILE A 413 -9.41 -2.24 32.55
N PRO A 414 -8.29 -1.61 32.99
CA PRO A 414 -7.24 -1.21 32.07
C PRO A 414 -6.54 -2.40 31.45
N SER A 415 -6.12 -2.25 30.21
CA SER A 415 -5.38 -3.29 29.51
C SER A 415 -3.94 -3.42 30.01
N GLU A 416 -3.46 -4.65 30.15
CA GLU A 416 -2.05 -4.96 30.39
C GLU A 416 -1.25 -4.77 29.11
N LYS A 417 -1.78 -5.26 27.99
CA LYS A 417 -1.23 -5.16 26.65
C LYS A 417 -2.23 -4.51 25.71
N ILE A 418 -1.71 -3.90 24.65
CA ILE A 418 -2.50 -3.39 23.53
C ILE A 418 -2.12 -4.19 22.28
N TYR A 419 -3.10 -4.86 21.71
CA TYR A 419 -2.97 -5.58 20.46
C TYR A 419 -3.68 -4.81 19.35
N LEU A 420 -2.97 -4.46 18.29
CA LEU A 420 -3.53 -3.76 17.15
C LEU A 420 -3.41 -4.61 15.89
N ASN A 421 -4.52 -4.71 15.19
CA ASN A 421 -4.62 -5.18 13.81
C ASN A 421 -5.89 -4.53 13.26
N GLY A 422 -5.76 -3.57 12.34
CA GLY A 422 -6.83 -2.67 11.96
C GLY A 422 -8.10 -3.32 11.43
N SER A 423 -8.02 -4.59 11.00
CA SER A 423 -9.19 -5.37 10.58
C SER A 423 -9.80 -6.22 11.70
N LYS A 424 -9.13 -6.32 12.89
CA LYS A 424 -9.58 -7.21 13.98
C LYS A 424 -9.46 -6.64 15.39
N PHE A 425 -8.41 -5.89 15.70
CA PHE A 425 -8.14 -5.40 17.05
C PHE A 425 -7.79 -3.92 17.04
N ILE A 426 -8.45 -3.16 17.90
CA ILE A 426 -8.18 -1.73 18.15
C ILE A 426 -8.13 -1.48 19.64
N SER A 427 -7.58 -0.34 20.05
CA SER A 427 -7.60 0.09 21.45
C SER A 427 -8.26 1.44 21.59
N LYS A 428 -8.88 1.66 22.72
CA LYS A 428 -9.45 2.94 23.14
C LYS A 428 -8.60 3.54 24.26
N LEU A 429 -8.27 4.80 24.14
CA LEU A 429 -7.43 5.54 25.08
C LEU A 429 -8.21 6.69 25.71
N LYS A 430 -8.05 6.88 27.01
CA LYS A 430 -8.55 8.05 27.74
C LYS A 430 -7.38 8.74 28.45
N LEU A 431 -7.10 9.96 28.04
CA LEU A 431 -6.02 10.75 28.64
C LEU A 431 -6.38 11.20 30.07
N PHE A 432 -5.38 11.45 30.91
CA PHE A 432 -5.55 11.90 32.29
C PHE A 432 -6.46 11.00 33.13
N SER A 433 -6.41 9.70 32.91
CA SER A 433 -7.32 8.75 33.55
C SER A 433 -6.56 7.51 34.04
N ASN A 434 -6.86 7.04 35.24
CA ASN A 434 -6.37 5.77 35.80
C ASN A 434 -7.41 4.65 35.70
N ASP A 435 -8.66 5.03 35.60
CA ASP A 435 -9.84 4.17 35.41
C ASP A 435 -10.81 4.90 34.47
N ASN A 436 -12.07 4.61 34.51
CA ASN A 436 -13.06 5.34 33.72
C ASN A 436 -13.38 6.77 34.22
N SER A 437 -12.66 7.27 35.22
CA SER A 437 -12.80 8.62 35.76
C SER A 437 -11.59 9.52 35.45
N ILE A 438 -11.83 10.82 35.31
CA ILE A 438 -10.75 11.81 35.14
C ILE A 438 -9.95 11.89 36.44
N SER A 439 -8.63 11.80 36.34
CA SER A 439 -7.76 11.87 37.53
C SER A 439 -7.82 13.24 38.23
N SER A 440 -7.64 13.24 39.55
CA SER A 440 -7.50 14.47 40.32
C SER A 440 -6.25 15.29 39.92
N GLU A 441 -5.28 14.65 39.31
CA GLU A 441 -4.05 15.24 38.77
C GLU A 441 -4.36 16.27 37.68
N LEU A 442 -5.30 15.98 36.77
CA LEU A 442 -5.72 16.93 35.75
C LEU A 442 -6.34 18.19 36.39
N SER A 443 -7.20 18.03 37.41
CA SER A 443 -7.81 19.17 38.09
C SER A 443 -6.76 20.04 38.80
N SER A 444 -5.75 19.38 39.40
CA SER A 444 -4.64 20.08 40.05
C SER A 444 -3.73 20.78 39.02
N PHE A 445 -3.55 20.17 37.87
CA PHE A 445 -2.75 20.73 36.78
C PHE A 445 -3.44 21.92 36.10
N LYS A 446 -4.75 21.82 35.86
CA LYS A 446 -5.58 22.94 35.36
C LYS A 446 -5.59 24.15 36.29
N ALA A 447 -5.40 23.93 37.59
CA ALA A 447 -5.35 25.03 38.57
C ALA A 447 -4.01 25.81 38.55
N LYS A 448 -2.99 25.28 37.89
CA LYS A 448 -1.72 25.97 37.64
C LYS A 448 -1.89 26.87 36.42
N ASP A 449 -1.24 28.04 36.43
CA ASP A 449 -1.17 28.89 35.21
C ASP A 449 0.01 28.44 34.37
N VAL A 450 -0.29 27.61 33.35
CA VAL A 450 0.73 26.90 32.57
C VAL A 450 0.60 27.15 31.07
N LEU A 451 1.73 27.22 30.40
CA LEU A 451 1.86 27.09 28.95
C LEU A 451 2.37 25.68 28.63
N ILE A 452 1.59 24.94 27.88
CA ILE A 452 2.03 23.63 27.36
C ILE A 452 2.99 23.86 26.17
N ASN A 453 4.22 23.44 26.33
CA ASN A 453 5.26 23.57 25.31
C ASN A 453 5.28 22.34 24.37
N GLU A 454 5.14 21.14 24.95
CA GLU A 454 5.02 19.88 24.23
C GLU A 454 4.18 18.89 25.06
N ALA A 455 3.35 18.10 24.37
CA ALA A 455 2.69 16.95 24.97
C ALA A 455 2.87 15.73 24.07
N SER A 456 3.51 14.71 24.60
CA SER A 456 3.89 13.49 23.88
C SER A 456 3.17 12.27 24.44
N LEU A 457 2.46 11.57 23.56
CA LEU A 457 1.91 10.24 23.83
C LEU A 457 2.93 9.19 23.38
N ILE A 458 3.40 8.35 24.30
CA ILE A 458 4.45 7.36 24.05
C ILE A 458 3.90 5.95 24.33
N LEU A 459 4.05 5.07 23.32
CA LEU A 459 3.61 3.68 23.35
C LEU A 459 4.81 2.78 23.11
N TYR A 460 5.16 1.94 24.07
CA TYR A 460 6.31 1.05 23.97
C TYR A 460 5.93 -0.30 23.37
N LEU A 461 6.78 -0.81 22.48
CA LEU A 461 6.64 -2.15 21.92
C LEU A 461 6.75 -3.22 23.01
N ASP A 462 5.90 -4.23 22.92
CA ASP A 462 5.98 -5.43 23.73
C ASP A 462 7.10 -6.34 23.18
N GLU A 463 8.25 -6.31 23.86
CA GLU A 463 9.43 -7.05 23.44
C GLU A 463 9.28 -8.57 23.59
N ASP A 464 8.37 -9.04 24.46
CA ASP A 464 8.14 -10.46 24.71
C ASP A 464 7.36 -11.14 23.57
N ILE A 465 6.68 -10.34 22.72
CA ILE A 465 5.78 -10.80 21.66
C ILE A 465 6.27 -10.29 20.29
N ARG A 466 7.54 -10.07 20.12
CA ARG A 466 8.06 -9.62 18.81
C ARG A 466 7.97 -10.75 17.79
N PRO A 467 7.44 -10.48 16.59
CA PRO A 467 7.61 -11.39 15.46
C PRO A 467 9.09 -11.70 15.27
N SER A 468 9.41 -12.90 14.86
CA SER A 468 10.78 -13.32 14.58
C SER A 468 11.48 -12.49 13.47
N SER A 469 10.73 -11.64 12.77
CA SER A 469 11.26 -10.62 11.86
C SER A 469 10.55 -9.29 12.08
N TYR A 470 11.29 -8.24 12.39
CA TYR A 470 10.81 -6.84 12.47
C TYR A 470 10.25 -6.29 11.14
N LYS A 471 10.37 -7.05 10.06
CA LYS A 471 9.97 -6.65 8.71
C LYS A 471 8.46 -6.37 8.56
N PHE A 472 7.65 -6.77 9.54
CA PHE A 472 6.19 -6.68 9.43
C PHE A 472 5.56 -5.86 10.55
N LEU A 473 6.33 -5.01 11.24
CA LEU A 473 5.75 -4.03 12.14
C LEU A 473 5.12 -2.89 11.33
N PRO A 474 3.95 -2.39 11.72
CA PRO A 474 3.43 -1.14 11.17
C PRO A 474 4.45 -0.02 11.35
N GLU A 475 4.81 0.65 10.28
CA GLU A 475 5.72 1.80 10.36
C GLU A 475 5.08 2.97 11.10
N ARG A 476 3.75 3.03 11.08
CA ARG A 476 2.99 4.10 11.69
C ARG A 476 1.72 3.61 12.38
N LEU A 477 1.40 4.22 13.50
CA LEU A 477 0.10 4.13 14.15
C LEU A 477 -0.69 5.42 13.92
N TYR A 478 -2.00 5.37 14.17
CA TYR A 478 -2.89 6.52 14.07
C TYR A 478 -3.80 6.63 15.29
N ILE A 479 -4.03 7.88 15.72
CA ILE A 479 -5.00 8.21 16.76
C ILE A 479 -6.03 9.20 16.21
N TYR A 480 -7.28 8.99 16.60
CA TYR A 480 -8.43 9.76 16.13
C TYR A 480 -9.49 9.85 17.22
N SER A 481 -10.47 10.73 17.07
CA SER A 481 -11.64 10.77 17.95
C SER A 481 -12.47 9.50 17.80
N TYR A 482 -12.53 8.68 18.84
CA TYR A 482 -13.16 7.36 18.78
C TYR A 482 -14.67 7.41 18.45
N ASP A 483 -15.38 8.41 18.99
CA ASP A 483 -16.84 8.44 18.88
C ASP A 483 -17.35 8.93 17.52
N ASN A 484 -16.63 9.85 16.87
CA ASN A 484 -17.06 10.45 15.61
C ASN A 484 -16.13 10.15 14.42
N GLY A 485 -14.97 9.52 14.66
CA GLY A 485 -14.00 9.19 13.61
C GLY A 485 -13.17 10.37 13.10
N GLU A 486 -13.30 11.56 13.68
CA GLU A 486 -12.59 12.75 13.21
C GLU A 486 -11.12 12.75 13.61
N PRO A 487 -10.22 13.27 12.74
CA PRO A 487 -8.85 13.56 13.14
C PRO A 487 -8.78 14.53 14.31
N ILE A 488 -7.79 14.37 15.17
CA ILE A 488 -7.54 15.35 16.25
C ILE A 488 -6.87 16.61 15.71
N GLU A 489 -6.91 17.71 16.48
CA GLU A 489 -6.45 19.04 16.04
C GLU A 489 -4.97 19.05 15.66
N ASP A 490 -4.12 18.29 16.36
CA ASP A 490 -2.69 18.19 16.08
C ASP A 490 -2.42 17.63 14.69
N TYR A 491 -3.19 16.63 14.24
CA TYR A 491 -3.15 16.11 12.88
C TYR A 491 -3.57 17.18 11.86
N LEU A 492 -4.69 17.88 12.11
CA LEU A 492 -5.24 18.87 11.18
C LEU A 492 -4.31 20.08 10.98
N LYS A 493 -3.56 20.45 12.01
CA LYS A 493 -2.63 21.59 12.00
C LYS A 493 -1.22 21.25 11.54
N ASP A 494 -0.92 19.98 11.38
CA ASP A 494 0.40 19.55 10.91
C ASP A 494 0.46 19.53 9.38
N PHE A 495 1.41 20.28 8.82
CA PHE A 495 1.74 20.31 7.40
C PHE A 495 3.23 20.01 7.20
N SER A 496 3.86 19.38 8.19
CA SER A 496 5.26 18.99 8.09
C SER A 496 5.42 17.72 7.25
N ILE A 497 6.51 17.69 6.48
CA ILE A 497 6.89 16.57 5.64
C ILE A 497 8.33 16.19 6.02
N ASP A 498 8.64 14.92 6.05
CA ASP A 498 10.01 14.42 6.04
C ASP A 498 10.48 14.41 4.58
N PHE A 499 11.48 15.21 4.27
CA PHE A 499 12.05 15.31 2.93
C PHE A 499 13.22 14.35 2.69
N SER A 500 13.41 13.36 3.56
CA SER A 500 14.37 12.29 3.27
C SER A 500 13.91 11.51 2.03
N PRO A 501 14.75 11.30 1.02
CA PRO A 501 14.36 10.57 -0.20
C PRO A 501 13.81 9.16 0.06
N THR A 502 14.28 8.51 1.11
CA THR A 502 13.85 7.17 1.52
C THR A 502 12.74 7.17 2.58
N ALA A 503 12.15 8.34 2.89
CA ALA A 503 11.11 8.44 3.91
C ALA A 503 9.79 7.83 3.44
N VAL A 504 9.34 6.81 4.11
CA VAL A 504 8.00 6.22 3.95
C VAL A 504 7.03 6.94 4.89
N ASN A 505 5.78 7.20 4.44
CA ASN A 505 4.79 7.95 5.22
C ASN A 505 5.29 9.31 5.72
N SER A 506 5.90 10.10 4.82
CA SER A 506 6.60 11.35 5.12
C SER A 506 5.73 12.48 5.67
N ASP A 507 4.44 12.51 5.32
CA ASP A 507 3.51 13.54 5.72
C ASP A 507 3.15 13.51 7.21
N LYS A 508 2.74 14.65 7.78
CA LYS A 508 2.38 14.77 9.20
C LYS A 508 3.53 14.33 10.14
N PHE A 509 4.75 14.66 9.77
CA PHE A 509 5.96 14.19 10.47
C PHE A 509 5.99 14.62 11.95
N ARG A 510 5.55 15.85 12.28
CA ARG A 510 5.50 16.35 13.66
C ARG A 510 4.38 15.72 14.48
N PHE A 511 3.23 15.43 13.88
CA PHE A 511 2.16 14.68 14.53
C PHE A 511 2.68 13.31 14.98
N GLY A 512 3.51 12.69 14.17
CA GLY A 512 4.24 11.47 14.48
C GLY A 512 3.39 10.21 14.32
N GLY A 513 3.41 9.37 15.35
CA GLY A 513 2.89 8.00 15.26
C GLY A 513 3.87 7.04 14.61
N LEU A 514 5.06 7.50 14.22
CA LEU A 514 6.10 6.74 13.56
C LEU A 514 6.83 5.82 14.53
N LEU A 515 7.26 4.67 14.04
CA LEU A 515 8.09 3.71 14.75
C LEU A 515 9.45 4.34 15.08
N GLN A 516 9.85 4.26 16.34
CA GLN A 516 11.11 4.80 16.84
C GLN A 516 12.10 3.67 17.07
N TYR A 517 13.36 3.94 16.77
CA TYR A 517 14.47 3.00 16.90
C TYR A 517 15.48 3.48 17.94
N ASP A 518 16.14 2.54 18.60
CA ASP A 518 17.29 2.84 19.45
C ASP A 518 18.59 3.01 18.64
N SER A 519 19.69 3.31 19.33
CA SER A 519 21.02 3.48 18.71
C SER A 519 21.56 2.22 18.01
N SER A 520 20.93 1.07 18.23
CA SER A 520 21.27 -0.21 17.61
C SER A 520 20.33 -0.56 16.46
N ASN A 521 19.53 0.41 16.01
CA ASN A 521 18.50 0.24 14.99
C ASN A 521 17.44 -0.83 15.37
N THR A 522 17.14 -0.93 16.68
CA THR A 522 16.10 -1.82 17.19
C THR A 522 14.81 -1.01 17.42
N PRO A 523 13.65 -1.43 16.91
CA PRO A 523 12.40 -0.72 17.13
C PRO A 523 11.98 -0.79 18.60
N THR A 524 11.55 0.33 19.18
CA THR A 524 11.28 0.47 20.62
C THR A 524 9.89 0.97 20.97
N SER A 525 9.38 1.93 20.21
CA SER A 525 8.16 2.63 20.58
C SER A 525 7.54 3.39 19.41
N TYR A 526 6.31 3.90 19.62
CA TYR A 526 5.69 4.91 18.78
C TYR A 526 5.46 6.17 19.59
N LYS A 527 5.63 7.34 18.97
CA LYS A 527 5.46 8.64 19.63
C LYS A 527 4.55 9.54 18.80
N PHE A 528 3.54 10.12 19.47
CA PHE A 528 2.68 11.17 18.91
C PHE A 528 2.92 12.50 19.63
N ASN A 529 2.88 13.59 18.89
CA ASN A 529 2.77 14.93 19.43
C ASN A 529 1.29 15.36 19.43
N ILE A 530 0.74 15.56 20.64
CA ILE A 530 -0.66 15.94 20.85
C ILE A 530 -0.77 17.24 21.66
N THR A 531 0.14 18.16 21.44
CA THR A 531 0.30 19.41 22.20
C THR A 531 -0.94 20.30 22.12
N ASN A 532 -1.54 20.45 20.93
CA ASN A 532 -2.76 21.27 20.78
C ASN A 532 -3.94 20.63 21.50
N HIS A 533 -4.13 19.32 21.33
CA HIS A 533 -5.21 18.58 22.00
C HIS A 533 -5.11 18.70 23.53
N VAL A 534 -3.93 18.47 24.11
CA VAL A 534 -3.69 18.62 25.55
C VAL A 534 -3.85 20.07 26.03
N SER A 535 -3.33 21.03 25.26
CA SER A 535 -3.48 22.45 25.56
C SER A 535 -4.96 22.85 25.61
N ASN A 536 -5.77 22.36 24.70
CA ASN A 536 -7.21 22.61 24.66
C ASN A 536 -7.92 22.06 25.92
N ILE A 537 -7.57 20.83 26.35
CA ILE A 537 -8.13 20.23 27.56
C ILE A 537 -7.73 21.04 28.81
N VAL A 538 -6.46 21.43 28.90
CA VAL A 538 -5.92 22.07 30.12
C VAL A 538 -6.31 23.53 30.22
N ARG A 539 -6.16 24.30 29.13
CA ARG A 539 -6.29 25.79 29.14
C ARG A 539 -7.66 26.29 28.71
N TYR A 540 -8.33 25.57 27.79
CA TYR A 540 -9.60 26.03 27.22
C TYR A 540 -10.79 25.18 27.62
N ASP A 541 -10.57 24.26 28.57
CA ASP A 541 -11.61 23.41 29.16
C ASP A 541 -12.39 22.58 28.13
N SER A 542 -11.69 22.23 27.04
CA SER A 542 -12.26 21.34 26.02
C SER A 542 -12.53 19.95 26.60
N LEU A 543 -13.46 19.25 25.99
CA LEU A 543 -13.76 17.86 26.37
C LEU A 543 -12.54 16.98 26.24
N ASN A 544 -12.27 16.15 27.22
CA ASN A 544 -11.33 15.06 27.17
C ASN A 544 -12.01 13.87 26.46
N ILE A 545 -11.96 13.89 25.13
CA ILE A 545 -12.58 12.84 24.30
C ILE A 545 -11.80 11.54 24.38
N ASP A 546 -12.49 10.43 24.16
CA ASP A 546 -11.84 9.13 23.99
C ASP A 546 -11.14 9.07 22.63
N LEU A 547 -9.91 8.57 22.60
CA LEU A 547 -9.13 8.39 21.37
C LEU A 547 -9.14 6.93 20.92
N GLY A 548 -9.40 6.68 19.65
CA GLY A 548 -9.15 5.39 19.02
C GLY A 548 -7.67 5.29 18.64
N LEU A 549 -7.06 4.14 18.88
CA LEU A 549 -5.69 3.81 18.47
C LEU A 549 -5.70 2.59 17.55
N THR A 550 -5.04 2.72 16.40
CA THR A 550 -4.98 1.67 15.40
C THR A 550 -3.70 1.75 14.56
N THR A 551 -3.46 0.78 13.70
CA THR A 551 -2.39 0.79 12.69
C THR A 551 -2.74 1.74 11.54
N ASN A 552 -1.76 2.10 10.71
CA ASN A 552 -1.97 3.01 9.58
C ASN A 552 -1.04 2.66 8.42
N SER A 553 -1.62 2.52 7.21
CA SER A 553 -0.88 2.28 5.96
C SER A 553 -0.62 3.57 5.17
N ASN A 554 -1.47 4.59 5.35
CA ASN A 554 -1.37 5.87 4.66
C ASN A 554 -1.95 6.97 5.55
N ILE A 555 -1.10 7.86 6.02
CA ILE A 555 -1.48 8.92 6.97
C ILE A 555 -2.41 9.97 6.34
N ASP A 556 -2.38 10.15 5.03
CA ASP A 556 -3.22 11.11 4.32
C ASP A 556 -4.63 10.60 4.03
N ASP A 557 -4.85 9.27 4.12
CA ASP A 557 -6.20 8.71 4.00
C ASP A 557 -6.95 8.79 5.33
N ILE A 558 -7.74 9.85 5.48
CA ILE A 558 -8.65 10.08 6.62
C ILE A 558 -10.05 9.51 6.39
N THR A 559 -10.26 8.77 5.31
CA THR A 559 -11.56 8.15 5.01
C THR A 559 -11.93 7.17 6.11
N MET A 560 -13.18 7.28 6.60
CA MET A 560 -13.68 6.38 7.64
C MET A 560 -14.55 5.28 7.05
N ARG A 561 -14.43 4.10 7.60
CA ARG A 561 -15.20 2.90 7.29
C ARG A 561 -15.94 2.41 8.53
N ASN A 562 -16.93 1.58 8.34
CA ASN A 562 -17.69 1.03 9.45
C ASN A 562 -17.14 -0.31 9.90
N GLY A 563 -17.07 -0.49 11.21
CA GLY A 563 -16.81 -1.78 11.84
C GLY A 563 -17.91 -2.13 12.85
N TYR A 564 -18.00 -3.39 13.20
CA TYR A 564 -18.92 -3.88 14.22
C TYR A 564 -18.14 -4.59 15.31
N LEU A 565 -18.46 -4.24 16.57
CA LEU A 565 -18.04 -5.01 17.72
C LEU A 565 -18.89 -6.28 17.87
N PRO A 566 -18.48 -7.28 18.65
CA PRO A 566 -19.25 -8.52 18.85
C PRO A 566 -20.66 -8.29 19.42
N ASN A 567 -20.90 -7.18 20.10
CA ASN A 567 -22.21 -6.77 20.59
C ASN A 567 -23.07 -6.03 19.56
N MET A 568 -22.68 -6.04 18.28
CA MET A 568 -23.31 -5.34 17.18
C MET A 568 -23.26 -3.81 17.27
N LYS A 569 -22.47 -3.24 18.16
CA LYS A 569 -22.23 -1.78 18.18
C LYS A 569 -21.41 -1.40 16.95
N ARG A 570 -21.91 -0.44 16.17
CA ARG A 570 -21.20 0.15 15.02
C ARG A 570 -20.19 1.16 15.53
N ILE A 571 -19.00 1.14 14.95
CA ILE A 571 -17.93 2.11 15.21
C ILE A 571 -17.32 2.57 13.89
N SER A 572 -16.63 3.70 13.92
CA SER A 572 -15.88 4.23 12.78
C SER A 572 -14.41 3.86 12.89
N LEU A 573 -13.82 3.44 11.77
CA LEU A 573 -12.42 3.01 11.65
C LEU A 573 -11.76 3.70 10.46
N PRO A 574 -10.50 4.11 10.55
CA PRO A 574 -9.75 4.61 9.39
C PRO A 574 -9.61 3.54 8.30
N SER A 575 -9.87 3.91 7.06
CA SER A 575 -9.67 3.04 5.89
C SER A 575 -8.23 2.52 5.82
N SER A 576 -7.27 3.40 6.05
CA SER A 576 -5.83 3.09 6.07
C SER A 576 -5.43 2.05 7.13
N SER A 577 -6.21 1.92 8.22
CA SER A 577 -6.02 0.87 9.21
C SER A 577 -6.46 -0.51 8.68
N ILE A 578 -7.60 -0.55 8.01
CA ILE A 578 -8.17 -1.80 7.47
C ILE A 578 -7.32 -2.33 6.31
N SER A 579 -6.68 -1.42 5.58
CA SER A 579 -5.80 -1.73 4.45
C SER A 579 -4.42 -2.23 4.86
N LEU A 580 -4.08 -2.27 6.18
CA LEU A 580 -2.81 -2.77 6.67
C LEU A 580 -3.00 -4.08 7.44
N PRO A 581 -2.48 -5.22 6.95
CA PRO A 581 -2.69 -6.52 7.59
C PRO A 581 -1.81 -6.76 8.81
N PHE A 582 -0.75 -5.93 9.02
CA PHE A 582 0.28 -6.20 10.02
C PHE A 582 -0.15 -5.82 11.42
N PRO A 583 0.00 -6.77 12.37
CA PRO A 583 -0.30 -6.52 13.76
C PRO A 583 0.86 -5.93 14.52
N VAL A 584 0.56 -5.34 15.68
CA VAL A 584 1.55 -4.92 16.67
C VAL A 584 1.04 -5.14 18.09
N SER A 585 1.96 -5.52 18.99
CA SER A 585 1.72 -5.62 20.43
C SER A 585 2.49 -4.54 21.17
N LEU A 586 1.79 -3.82 22.07
CA LEU A 586 2.33 -2.72 22.86
C LEU A 586 2.02 -2.95 24.34
N PHE A 587 2.76 -2.32 25.24
CA PHE A 587 2.39 -2.27 26.65
C PHE A 587 1.19 -1.33 26.85
N GLY A 588 0.21 -1.81 27.61
CA GLY A 588 -1.00 -1.06 27.96
C GLY A 588 -0.80 -0.10 29.14
N SER A 589 -1.90 0.32 29.74
CA SER A 589 -1.89 1.25 30.89
C SER A 589 -1.62 0.55 32.22
N ASN A 590 -1.78 -0.76 32.32
CA ASN A 590 -1.53 -1.54 33.53
C ASN A 590 -0.66 -2.79 33.26
N PRO A 591 0.57 -2.63 32.73
CA PRO A 591 1.45 -3.75 32.53
C PRO A 591 1.90 -4.35 33.86
N ASP A 592 2.45 -5.55 33.83
CA ASP A 592 3.02 -6.21 34.98
C ASP A 592 4.14 -5.39 35.66
N GLN A 593 4.52 -5.77 36.90
CA GLN A 593 5.48 -5.01 37.72
C GLN A 593 6.86 -4.86 37.07
N SER A 594 7.28 -5.81 36.23
CA SER A 594 8.57 -5.76 35.53
C SER A 594 8.58 -4.74 34.40
N ASN A 595 7.42 -4.43 33.85
CA ASN A 595 7.23 -3.57 32.67
C ASN A 595 6.60 -2.20 32.99
N LEU A 596 6.45 -1.83 34.27
CA LEU A 596 5.83 -0.56 34.67
C LEU A 596 6.48 0.69 34.05
N SER A 597 7.77 0.67 33.78
CA SER A 597 8.47 1.77 33.11
C SER A 597 8.10 1.91 31.62
N LYS A 598 7.59 0.84 31.01
CA LYS A 598 7.18 0.77 29.61
C LYS A 598 5.67 0.97 29.41
N ARG A 599 4.92 1.24 30.48
CA ARG A 599 3.48 1.53 30.33
C ARG A 599 3.27 2.73 29.42
N ILE A 600 2.15 2.75 28.70
CA ILE A 600 1.71 3.90 27.92
C ILE A 600 1.67 5.15 28.80
N LYS A 601 2.19 6.28 28.33
CA LYS A 601 2.28 7.51 29.11
C LYS A 601 2.05 8.76 28.27
N LEU A 602 1.53 9.79 28.94
CA LEU A 602 1.46 11.15 28.43
C LEU A 602 2.51 11.99 29.15
N GLU A 603 3.55 12.40 28.45
CA GLU A 603 4.56 13.34 28.96
C GLU A 603 4.22 14.76 28.52
N VAL A 604 4.18 15.71 29.46
CA VAL A 604 3.87 17.11 29.21
C VAL A 604 5.04 17.97 29.66
N LEU A 605 5.62 18.72 28.73
CA LEU A 605 6.58 19.79 29.00
C LEU A 605 5.83 21.11 29.05
N TYR A 606 6.02 21.87 30.12
CA TYR A 606 5.30 23.10 30.33
C TYR A 606 6.12 24.17 31.08
N THR A 607 5.71 25.41 30.94
CA THR A 607 6.24 26.56 31.71
C THR A 607 5.14 27.11 32.60
N GLU A 608 5.44 27.38 33.88
CA GLU A 608 4.54 28.09 34.81
C GLU A 608 4.78 29.60 34.73
N TYR A 609 3.72 30.40 34.81
CA TYR A 609 3.77 31.86 34.80
C TYR A 609 3.85 32.41 36.22
#